data_49327102dc8bf8ffb3a0c0176301d4b7
#
_entry.id   49327102dc8bf8ffb3a0c0176301d4b7
#
_cell.length_a   1.000
_cell.length_b   1.000
_cell.length_c   1.000
_cell.angle_alpha   90.00
_cell.angle_beta   90.00
_cell.angle_gamma   90.00
#
_symmetry.space_group_name_H-M   'P 1'
#
loop_
_entity.id
_entity.type
_entity.pdbx_description
1 polymer ?
#
loop_
_entity_poly.entity_id
_entity_poly.type
_entity_poly.pdbx_seq_one_letter_code
_entity_poly.pdbx_strand_id
1 'polypeptide(L)'
;MFLLSKKNILINFLFCLLFSFLSFESLISDDALKKAILSEDRTTEYVKRDRYRNPLETLSFFQIKKNMTVIELQPSGGISPTGWYTEILAPFLRKNGLLIAAHFNPSESEWRKNMRRTFEEKVKYDKNYNKIQMSMLSMPPRKLTKDNSADMVLTFRNLHNWLKSGYLKEVFQVSYNALKPGGIFGVVEHRAPDNFEISDMKKQGYVSEKLTIKLAKEVGFILKDKSEINANPKDSKDHPNGVWNLPPTLKVNDDKDRDKFLNIGESDRMTLKFIKPKN
;
A
#
# COMPACT_ATOMS: atom_id res chain seq x y z
N MET A 1 29.64 29.23 -42.09
CA MET A 1 29.08 30.11 -41.06
C MET A 1 27.63 29.72 -40.85
N PHE A 2 27.38 28.83 -39.91
CA PHE A 2 26.04 28.27 -39.66
C PHE A 2 25.27 29.20 -38.72
N LEU A 3 24.22 29.85 -39.21
CA LEU A 3 23.25 30.57 -38.41
C LEU A 3 22.31 29.55 -37.73
N LEU A 4 22.62 29.18 -36.49
CA LEU A 4 21.65 28.51 -35.62
C LEU A 4 20.50 29.46 -35.31
N SER A 5 19.30 29.13 -35.75
CA SER A 5 18.08 29.90 -35.58
C SER A 5 17.80 30.12 -34.10
N LYS A 6 17.50 31.38 -33.71
CA LYS A 6 17.11 31.78 -32.34
C LYS A 6 15.96 30.97 -31.75
N LYS A 7 15.12 30.35 -32.61
CA LYS A 7 14.04 29.42 -32.21
C LYS A 7 14.57 28.14 -31.56
N ASN A 8 15.68 27.57 -32.06
CA ASN A 8 16.23 26.31 -31.53
C ASN A 8 16.90 26.52 -30.16
N ILE A 9 17.44 27.73 -29.90
CA ILE A 9 18.06 28.08 -28.61
C ILE A 9 16.95 28.23 -27.54
N LEU A 10 15.82 28.83 -27.88
CA LEU A 10 14.69 29.03 -26.94
C LEU A 10 14.01 27.69 -26.56
N ILE A 11 13.87 26.78 -27.52
CA ILE A 11 13.29 25.44 -27.29
C ILE A 11 14.22 24.61 -26.39
N ASN A 12 15.52 24.63 -26.62
CA ASN A 12 16.49 23.92 -25.76
C ASN A 12 16.57 24.50 -24.35
N PHE A 13 16.45 25.81 -24.20
CA PHE A 13 16.43 26.46 -22.87
C PHE A 13 15.15 26.14 -22.09
N LEU A 14 14.01 26.10 -22.75
CA LEU A 14 12.73 25.68 -22.14
C LEU A 14 12.73 24.21 -21.74
N PHE A 15 13.35 23.33 -22.54
CA PHE A 15 13.49 21.91 -22.26
C PHE A 15 14.41 21.65 -21.05
N CYS A 16 15.54 22.37 -20.94
CA CYS A 16 16.44 22.30 -19.78
C CYS A 16 15.80 22.81 -18.51
N LEU A 17 15.00 23.89 -18.57
CA LEU A 17 14.26 24.41 -17.42
C LEU A 17 13.17 23.44 -16.94
N LEU A 18 12.43 22.82 -17.86
CA LEU A 18 11.43 21.80 -17.51
C LEU A 18 12.07 20.54 -16.89
N PHE A 19 13.22 20.11 -17.37
CA PHE A 19 13.94 18.97 -16.82
C PHE A 19 14.53 19.24 -15.43
N SER A 20 15.04 20.47 -15.19
CA SER A 20 15.55 20.89 -13.90
C SER A 20 14.43 21.05 -12.86
N PHE A 21 13.24 21.52 -13.25
CA PHE A 21 12.07 21.59 -12.36
C PHE A 21 11.56 20.21 -11.96
N LEU A 22 11.46 19.26 -12.89
CA LEU A 22 11.04 17.87 -12.61
C LEU A 22 12.03 17.16 -11.68
N SER A 23 13.32 17.38 -11.84
CA SER A 23 14.37 16.81 -10.98
C SER A 23 14.32 17.39 -9.56
N PHE A 24 14.05 18.68 -9.44
CA PHE A 24 13.98 19.37 -8.16
C PHE A 24 12.73 18.99 -7.35
N GLU A 25 11.57 18.83 -7.99
CA GLU A 25 10.36 18.34 -7.31
C GLU A 25 10.51 16.88 -6.84
N SER A 26 11.21 16.04 -7.60
CA SER A 26 11.49 14.65 -7.21
C SER A 26 12.38 14.59 -5.97
N LEU A 27 13.45 15.36 -5.92
CA LEU A 27 14.36 15.44 -4.76
C LEU A 27 13.64 15.94 -3.49
N ILE A 28 12.81 16.97 -3.60
CA ILE A 28 12.04 17.51 -2.45
C ILE A 28 10.98 16.50 -1.98
N SER A 29 10.40 15.72 -2.89
CA SER A 29 9.43 14.68 -2.52
C SER A 29 10.09 13.53 -1.76
N ASP A 30 11.29 13.11 -2.20
CA ASP A 30 12.06 12.06 -1.54
C ASP A 30 12.51 12.47 -0.13
N ASP A 31 12.95 13.72 0.06
CA ASP A 31 13.34 14.24 1.37
C ASP A 31 12.14 14.31 2.33
N ALA A 32 10.98 14.73 1.84
CA ALA A 32 9.77 14.77 2.65
C ALA A 32 9.30 13.36 3.05
N LEU A 33 9.43 12.38 2.15
CA LEU A 33 9.10 10.98 2.43
C LEU A 33 10.07 10.38 3.44
N LYS A 34 11.38 10.60 3.28
CA LYS A 34 12.41 10.19 4.27
C LYS A 34 12.12 10.78 5.64
N LYS A 35 11.79 12.08 5.71
CA LYS A 35 11.41 12.73 6.97
C LYS A 35 10.20 12.08 7.64
N ALA A 36 9.18 11.71 6.87
CA ALA A 36 8.00 11.02 7.40
C ALA A 36 8.34 9.61 7.91
N ILE A 37 9.23 8.89 7.21
CA ILE A 37 9.70 7.55 7.60
C ILE A 37 10.56 7.60 8.88
N LEU A 38 11.42 8.60 9.01
CA LEU A 38 12.33 8.79 10.14
C LEU A 38 11.71 9.57 11.31
N SER A 39 10.41 9.84 11.27
CA SER A 39 9.74 10.61 12.31
C SER A 39 9.75 9.88 13.65
N GLU A 40 10.12 10.59 14.72
CA GLU A 40 10.06 10.12 16.10
C GLU A 40 8.61 9.90 16.59
N ASP A 41 7.62 10.49 15.90
CA ASP A 41 6.20 10.30 16.21
C ASP A 41 5.68 8.91 15.80
N ARG A 42 6.48 8.10 15.08
CA ARG A 42 6.11 6.74 14.70
C ARG A 42 6.23 5.77 15.85
N THR A 43 5.30 4.83 15.92
CA THR A 43 5.32 3.74 16.93
C THR A 43 6.63 2.95 16.81
N THR A 44 7.41 2.88 17.89
CA THR A 44 8.72 2.22 17.94
C THR A 44 8.68 0.79 17.40
N GLU A 45 7.62 0.03 17.76
CA GLU A 45 7.45 -1.35 17.28
C GLU A 45 7.19 -1.41 15.76
N TYR A 46 6.68 -0.34 15.18
CA TYR A 46 6.53 -0.22 13.73
C TYR A 46 7.86 0.11 13.05
N VAL A 47 8.64 1.01 13.61
CA VAL A 47 9.98 1.37 13.08
C VAL A 47 10.91 0.16 13.03
N LYS A 48 10.90 -0.72 14.05
CA LYS A 48 11.67 -1.98 14.04
C LYS A 48 11.37 -2.89 12.85
N ARG A 49 10.23 -2.70 12.19
CA ARG A 49 9.77 -3.51 11.05
C ARG A 49 10.11 -2.90 9.70
N ASP A 50 10.68 -1.69 9.67
CA ASP A 50 11.08 -1.00 8.43
C ASP A 50 12.05 -1.85 7.60
N ARG A 51 12.97 -2.56 8.28
CA ARG A 51 13.93 -3.49 7.66
C ARG A 51 13.32 -4.63 6.85
N TYR A 52 12.05 -4.95 7.09
CA TYR A 52 11.30 -5.96 6.35
C TYR A 52 10.33 -5.36 5.32
N ARG A 53 10.04 -4.07 5.43
CA ARG A 53 8.97 -3.41 4.67
C ARG A 53 9.46 -2.35 3.71
N ASN A 54 10.76 -2.01 3.80
CA ASN A 54 11.45 -1.12 2.87
C ASN A 54 10.57 0.09 2.47
N PRO A 55 10.14 0.93 3.45
CA PRO A 55 9.09 1.94 3.20
C PRO A 55 9.47 2.95 2.14
N LEU A 56 10.73 3.40 2.11
CA LEU A 56 11.19 4.36 1.13
C LEU A 56 11.12 3.78 -0.28
N GLU A 57 11.72 2.62 -0.47
CA GLU A 57 11.81 1.93 -1.75
C GLU A 57 10.41 1.53 -2.25
N THR A 58 9.55 1.03 -1.35
CA THR A 58 8.18 0.61 -1.68
C THR A 58 7.33 1.80 -2.13
N LEU A 59 7.33 2.89 -1.37
CA LEU A 59 6.52 4.07 -1.70
C LEU A 59 7.08 4.83 -2.92
N SER A 60 8.42 4.86 -3.09
CA SER A 60 9.06 5.40 -4.29
C SER A 60 8.76 4.55 -5.54
N PHE A 61 8.74 3.21 -5.42
CA PHE A 61 8.31 2.33 -6.51
C PHE A 61 6.88 2.63 -6.96
N PHE A 62 5.97 2.92 -6.04
CA PHE A 62 4.61 3.37 -6.37
C PHE A 62 4.56 4.81 -6.87
N GLN A 63 5.66 5.55 -6.84
CA GLN A 63 5.75 6.93 -7.31
C GLN A 63 4.84 7.90 -6.55
N ILE A 64 4.74 7.71 -5.22
CA ILE A 64 3.94 8.58 -4.37
C ILE A 64 4.47 10.03 -4.39
N LYS A 65 3.55 11.00 -4.36
CA LYS A 65 3.89 12.43 -4.29
C LYS A 65 3.08 13.11 -3.20
N LYS A 66 3.68 14.13 -2.56
CA LYS A 66 3.09 14.86 -1.42
C LYS A 66 1.77 15.60 -1.72
N ASN A 67 1.43 15.79 -2.99
CA ASN A 67 0.22 16.49 -3.45
C ASN A 67 -0.88 15.55 -3.97
N MET A 68 -0.72 14.25 -3.80
CA MET A 68 -1.69 13.25 -4.25
C MET A 68 -2.86 13.09 -3.29
N THR A 69 -4.01 12.70 -3.84
CA THR A 69 -5.09 12.07 -3.09
C THR A 69 -4.85 10.56 -3.09
N VAL A 70 -4.55 10.01 -1.94
CA VAL A 70 -4.22 8.58 -1.74
C VAL A 70 -5.29 7.92 -0.90
N ILE A 71 -5.78 6.75 -1.32
CA ILE A 71 -6.66 5.89 -0.54
C ILE A 71 -5.84 4.74 0.02
N GLU A 72 -5.82 4.56 1.34
CA GLU A 72 -5.30 3.37 1.99
C GLU A 72 -6.46 2.44 2.34
N LEU A 73 -6.42 1.20 1.84
CA LEU A 73 -7.49 0.22 2.06
C LEU A 73 -7.27 -0.56 3.35
N GLN A 74 -8.25 -0.53 4.23
CA GLN A 74 -8.30 -1.19 5.54
C GLN A 74 -7.00 -1.00 6.34
N PRO A 75 -6.57 0.26 6.60
CA PRO A 75 -5.42 0.51 7.44
C PRO A 75 -5.69 0.00 8.85
N SER A 76 -4.92 -0.96 9.29
CA SER A 76 -4.98 -1.47 10.66
C SER A 76 -3.64 -2.08 11.03
N GLY A 77 -3.29 -2.10 12.30
CA GLY A 77 -1.97 -2.54 12.70
C GLY A 77 -1.91 -3.52 13.86
N GLY A 78 -2.93 -3.61 14.69
CA GLY A 78 -2.93 -4.47 15.88
C GLY A 78 -2.02 -4.01 17.02
N ILE A 79 -0.94 -3.27 16.73
CA ILE A 79 0.00 -2.71 17.72
C ILE A 79 -0.34 -1.26 18.02
N SER A 80 -0.64 -0.48 16.99
CA SER A 80 -1.04 0.91 17.08
C SER A 80 -2.50 1.06 16.61
N PRO A 81 -3.23 2.08 17.07
CA PRO A 81 -4.55 2.42 16.55
C PRO A 81 -4.59 2.64 15.04
N THR A 82 -3.46 3.01 14.44
CA THR A 82 -3.30 3.24 13.00
C THR A 82 -2.62 2.09 12.27
N GLY A 83 -2.70 2.08 10.95
CA GLY A 83 -1.92 1.18 10.10
C GLY A 83 -0.44 1.55 10.08
N TRP A 84 0.41 0.57 9.82
CA TRP A 84 1.87 0.78 9.74
C TRP A 84 2.26 1.81 8.67
N TYR A 85 1.66 1.73 7.47
CA TYR A 85 1.88 2.72 6.41
C TYR A 85 1.14 4.03 6.69
N THR A 86 0.03 4.01 7.40
CA THR A 86 -0.71 5.22 7.80
C THR A 86 0.18 6.19 8.58
N GLU A 87 1.07 5.68 9.45
CA GLU A 87 2.00 6.51 10.24
C GLU A 87 3.04 7.23 9.38
N ILE A 88 3.25 6.79 8.14
CA ILE A 88 4.10 7.45 7.15
C ILE A 88 3.27 8.33 6.23
N LEU A 89 2.17 7.79 5.68
CA LEU A 89 1.33 8.46 4.69
C LEU A 89 0.63 9.70 5.23
N ALA A 90 0.14 9.64 6.47
CA ALA A 90 -0.60 10.74 7.07
C ALA A 90 0.24 12.02 7.18
N PRO A 91 1.41 12.04 7.84
CA PRO A 91 2.25 13.22 7.90
C PRO A 91 2.82 13.64 6.54
N PHE A 92 3.14 12.67 5.66
CA PHE A 92 3.66 12.94 4.32
C PHE A 92 2.68 13.73 3.45
N LEU A 93 1.40 13.33 3.45
CA LEU A 93 0.36 13.94 2.62
C LEU A 93 -0.30 15.17 3.28
N ARG A 94 -0.14 15.35 4.57
CA ARG A 94 -0.88 16.30 5.40
C ARG A 94 -0.91 17.74 4.88
N LYS A 95 0.19 18.21 4.28
CA LYS A 95 0.33 19.62 3.88
C LYS A 95 -0.33 19.93 2.55
N ASN A 96 -0.11 19.09 1.54
CA ASN A 96 -0.43 19.40 0.14
C ASN A 96 -1.29 18.34 -0.53
N GLY A 97 -1.45 17.18 0.08
CA GLY A 97 -2.23 16.04 -0.42
C GLY A 97 -3.41 15.72 0.48
N LEU A 98 -3.96 14.54 0.28
CA LEU A 98 -5.06 14.00 1.07
C LEU A 98 -4.87 12.49 1.26
N LEU A 99 -4.91 12.03 2.50
CA LEU A 99 -5.06 10.60 2.82
C LEU A 99 -6.52 10.28 3.12
N ILE A 100 -7.10 9.35 2.38
CA ILE A 100 -8.42 8.77 2.64
C ILE A 100 -8.20 7.37 3.24
N ALA A 101 -8.61 7.16 4.47
CA ALA A 101 -8.56 5.86 5.13
C ALA A 101 -9.88 5.11 4.88
N ALA A 102 -9.89 4.17 3.93
CA ALA A 102 -11.03 3.30 3.67
C ALA A 102 -11.04 2.15 4.69
N HIS A 103 -11.49 2.45 5.91
CA HIS A 103 -11.43 1.58 7.07
C HIS A 103 -12.56 0.55 7.10
N PHE A 104 -12.55 -0.34 8.10
CA PHE A 104 -13.59 -1.35 8.29
C PHE A 104 -14.99 -0.74 8.45
N ASN A 105 -16.00 -1.52 8.02
CA ASN A 105 -17.39 -1.23 8.38
C ASN A 105 -17.63 -1.66 9.84
N PRO A 106 -17.99 -0.73 10.74
CA PRO A 106 -18.18 -1.03 12.15
C PRO A 106 -19.38 -1.94 12.44
N SER A 107 -20.31 -2.08 11.48
CA SER A 107 -21.48 -2.94 11.64
C SER A 107 -21.20 -4.42 11.39
N GLU A 108 -20.02 -4.78 10.89
CA GLU A 108 -19.71 -6.17 10.51
C GLU A 108 -19.23 -7.03 11.69
N SER A 109 -18.64 -6.45 12.74
CA SER A 109 -18.29 -7.13 14.00
C SER A 109 -17.86 -6.14 15.08
N GLU A 110 -17.93 -6.53 16.37
CA GLU A 110 -17.44 -5.72 17.49
C GLU A 110 -15.92 -5.46 17.38
N TRP A 111 -15.15 -6.42 16.88
CA TRP A 111 -13.72 -6.21 16.63
C TRP A 111 -13.47 -5.08 15.60
N ARG A 112 -14.19 -5.09 14.45
CA ARG A 112 -14.09 -4.05 13.44
C ARG A 112 -14.55 -2.68 13.94
N LYS A 113 -15.61 -2.66 14.73
CA LYS A 113 -16.12 -1.46 15.40
C LYS A 113 -15.06 -0.85 16.33
N ASN A 114 -14.44 -1.67 17.17
CA ASN A 114 -13.40 -1.22 18.07
C ASN A 114 -12.15 -0.73 17.32
N MET A 115 -11.69 -1.45 16.30
CA MET A 115 -10.56 -1.03 15.46
C MET A 115 -10.83 0.32 14.79
N ARG A 116 -12.02 0.50 14.24
CA ARG A 116 -12.41 1.77 13.62
C ARG A 116 -12.50 2.90 14.63
N ARG A 117 -13.12 2.67 15.78
CA ARG A 117 -13.25 3.67 16.86
C ARG A 117 -11.88 4.17 17.33
N THR A 118 -10.94 3.27 17.61
CA THR A 118 -9.59 3.66 18.06
C THR A 118 -8.83 4.43 16.98
N PHE A 119 -9.02 4.08 15.71
CA PHE A 119 -8.46 4.83 14.59
C PHE A 119 -9.05 6.24 14.48
N GLU A 120 -10.39 6.37 14.57
CA GLU A 120 -11.08 7.66 14.53
C GLU A 120 -10.69 8.57 15.71
N GLU A 121 -10.50 8.01 16.90
CA GLU A 121 -9.97 8.74 18.07
C GLU A 121 -8.57 9.28 17.79
N LYS A 122 -7.67 8.46 17.22
CA LYS A 122 -6.33 8.91 16.81
C LYS A 122 -6.41 10.03 15.78
N VAL A 123 -7.25 9.90 14.75
CA VAL A 123 -7.48 10.93 13.73
C VAL A 123 -7.98 12.23 14.36
N LYS A 124 -8.89 12.14 15.33
CA LYS A 124 -9.49 13.31 15.98
C LYS A 124 -8.51 14.09 16.87
N TYR A 125 -7.68 13.40 17.62
CA TYR A 125 -6.91 14.02 18.69
C TYR A 125 -5.42 14.21 18.39
N ASP A 126 -4.89 13.56 17.35
CA ASP A 126 -3.47 13.69 16.98
C ASP A 126 -3.30 14.61 15.77
N LYS A 127 -2.51 15.66 15.96
CA LYS A 127 -2.22 16.66 14.91
C LYS A 127 -1.64 16.08 13.61
N ASN A 128 -0.93 14.94 13.70
CA ASN A 128 -0.33 14.32 12.52
C ASN A 128 -1.36 13.60 11.65
N TYR A 129 -2.53 13.26 12.21
CA TYR A 129 -3.57 12.46 11.57
C TYR A 129 -4.85 13.24 11.27
N ASN A 130 -5.04 14.43 11.84
CA ASN A 130 -6.29 15.19 11.82
C ASN A 130 -6.71 15.72 10.43
N LYS A 131 -5.94 15.43 9.38
CA LYS A 131 -6.29 15.70 7.98
C LYS A 131 -6.71 14.45 7.21
N ILE A 132 -6.69 13.27 7.85
CA ILE A 132 -7.19 12.05 7.24
C ILE A 132 -8.71 12.18 7.03
N GLN A 133 -9.17 11.90 5.82
CA GLN A 133 -10.58 11.71 5.53
C GLN A 133 -10.96 10.25 5.75
N MET A 134 -11.97 10.02 6.58
CA MET A 134 -12.49 8.69 6.81
C MET A 134 -13.42 8.26 5.68
N SER A 135 -13.23 7.04 5.20
CA SER A 135 -14.11 6.32 4.31
C SER A 135 -14.36 4.92 4.83
N MET A 136 -15.00 4.07 4.05
CA MET A 136 -15.36 2.73 4.48
C MET A 136 -15.20 1.72 3.35
N LEU A 137 -14.50 0.62 3.63
CA LEU A 137 -14.51 -0.58 2.79
C LEU A 137 -15.34 -1.66 3.49
N SER A 138 -16.62 -1.76 3.09
CA SER A 138 -17.56 -2.80 3.57
C SER A 138 -17.41 -4.10 2.79
N MET A 139 -18.00 -5.16 3.30
CA MET A 139 -18.16 -6.44 2.61
C MET A 139 -19.65 -6.80 2.51
N PRO A 140 -20.26 -6.85 1.31
CA PRO A 140 -19.69 -6.57 -0.02
C PRO A 140 -19.20 -5.12 -0.18
N PRO A 141 -18.18 -4.91 -1.02
CA PRO A 141 -17.60 -3.58 -1.24
C PRO A 141 -18.59 -2.60 -1.83
N ARG A 142 -18.53 -1.38 -1.33
CA ARG A 142 -19.29 -0.23 -1.86
C ARG A 142 -18.32 0.86 -2.27
N LYS A 143 -18.85 1.91 -2.90
CA LYS A 143 -18.08 3.07 -3.34
C LYS A 143 -17.19 3.63 -2.24
N LEU A 144 -15.87 3.75 -2.50
CA LEU A 144 -14.88 4.23 -1.53
C LEU A 144 -14.91 5.75 -1.38
N THR A 145 -15.08 6.44 -2.51
CA THR A 145 -15.12 7.90 -2.63
C THR A 145 -15.77 8.26 -3.97
N LYS A 146 -15.77 9.54 -4.35
CA LYS A 146 -16.19 9.98 -5.69
C LYS A 146 -15.35 9.27 -6.76
N ASP A 147 -15.97 8.81 -7.84
CA ASP A 147 -15.29 8.17 -8.96
C ASP A 147 -14.28 9.13 -9.60
N ASN A 148 -13.17 8.57 -10.08
CA ASN A 148 -12.09 9.32 -10.75
C ASN A 148 -11.55 10.49 -9.90
N SER A 149 -11.44 10.31 -8.58
CA SER A 149 -10.99 11.38 -7.68
C SER A 149 -9.65 11.11 -7.00
N ALA A 150 -9.22 9.85 -6.89
CA ALA A 150 -7.95 9.48 -6.27
C ALA A 150 -6.83 9.37 -7.31
N ASP A 151 -5.64 9.80 -6.92
CA ASP A 151 -4.42 9.63 -7.72
C ASP A 151 -3.80 8.25 -7.49
N MET A 152 -4.00 7.69 -6.29
CA MET A 152 -3.43 6.41 -5.89
C MET A 152 -4.36 5.67 -4.93
N VAL A 153 -4.44 4.34 -5.07
CA VAL A 153 -5.02 3.42 -4.08
C VAL A 153 -3.94 2.45 -3.66
N LEU A 154 -3.75 2.26 -2.36
CA LEU A 154 -2.75 1.39 -1.78
C LEU A 154 -3.40 0.33 -0.90
N THR A 155 -2.87 -0.89 -0.99
CA THR A 155 -3.24 -1.98 -0.10
C THR A 155 -2.01 -2.76 0.35
N PHE A 156 -1.99 -3.10 1.64
CA PHE A 156 -0.86 -3.77 2.28
C PHE A 156 -1.34 -4.97 3.09
N ARG A 157 -1.14 -6.18 2.56
CA ARG A 157 -1.44 -7.46 3.22
C ARG A 157 -2.93 -7.65 3.59
N ASN A 158 -3.81 -7.37 2.64
CA ASN A 158 -5.25 -7.52 2.81
C ASN A 158 -5.91 -8.45 1.79
N LEU A 159 -5.23 -8.73 0.65
CA LEU A 159 -5.83 -9.51 -0.44
C LEU A 159 -6.31 -10.89 0.03
N HIS A 160 -5.52 -11.57 0.89
CA HIS A 160 -5.88 -12.88 1.43
C HIS A 160 -7.18 -12.84 2.25
N ASN A 161 -7.46 -11.75 2.96
CA ASN A 161 -8.70 -11.55 3.71
C ASN A 161 -9.90 -11.39 2.76
N TRP A 162 -9.74 -10.61 1.69
CA TRP A 162 -10.78 -10.40 0.69
C TRP A 162 -10.99 -11.63 -0.20
N LEU A 163 -9.92 -12.40 -0.48
CA LEU A 163 -10.02 -13.69 -1.14
C LEU A 163 -10.82 -14.69 -0.29
N LYS A 164 -10.54 -14.73 1.01
CA LYS A 164 -11.26 -15.60 1.96
C LYS A 164 -12.74 -15.23 2.05
N SER A 165 -13.07 -13.96 2.05
CA SER A 165 -14.45 -13.45 2.10
C SER A 165 -15.18 -13.54 0.76
N GLY A 166 -14.48 -13.82 -0.35
CA GLY A 166 -15.06 -13.94 -1.70
C GLY A 166 -15.23 -12.61 -2.44
N TYR A 167 -14.65 -11.51 -1.94
CA TYR A 167 -14.85 -10.16 -2.50
C TYR A 167 -13.58 -9.52 -3.07
N LEU A 168 -12.52 -10.30 -3.36
CA LEU A 168 -11.25 -9.74 -3.83
C LEU A 168 -11.40 -8.95 -5.14
N LYS A 169 -12.17 -9.47 -6.10
CA LYS A 169 -12.40 -8.82 -7.39
C LYS A 169 -13.21 -7.53 -7.24
N GLU A 170 -14.24 -7.55 -6.39
CA GLU A 170 -15.09 -6.39 -6.11
C GLU A 170 -14.30 -5.27 -5.42
N VAL A 171 -13.36 -5.60 -4.54
CA VAL A 171 -12.45 -4.59 -3.96
C VAL A 171 -11.58 -3.95 -5.04
N PHE A 172 -11.08 -4.72 -6.01
CA PHE A 172 -10.36 -4.18 -7.15
C PHE A 172 -11.25 -3.27 -8.00
N GLN A 173 -12.53 -3.66 -8.21
CA GLN A 173 -13.48 -2.86 -8.96
C GLN A 173 -13.74 -1.49 -8.32
N VAL A 174 -14.00 -1.45 -7.01
CA VAL A 174 -14.24 -0.17 -6.33
C VAL A 174 -12.97 0.69 -6.26
N SER A 175 -11.80 0.08 -6.21
CA SER A 175 -10.51 0.76 -6.31
C SER A 175 -10.30 1.37 -7.70
N TYR A 176 -10.63 0.62 -8.76
CA TYR A 176 -10.58 1.10 -10.14
C TYR A 176 -11.51 2.30 -10.34
N ASN A 177 -12.73 2.22 -9.84
CA ASN A 177 -13.72 3.30 -9.97
C ASN A 177 -13.24 4.59 -9.27
N ALA A 178 -12.63 4.47 -8.10
CA ALA A 178 -12.13 5.60 -7.32
C ALA A 178 -10.94 6.31 -7.99
N LEU A 179 -10.10 5.57 -8.72
CA LEU A 179 -8.90 6.10 -9.36
C LEU A 179 -9.23 6.98 -10.58
N LYS A 180 -8.50 8.08 -10.71
CA LYS A 180 -8.44 8.89 -11.94
C LYS A 180 -7.86 8.05 -13.10
N PRO A 181 -8.18 8.34 -14.37
CA PRO A 181 -7.40 7.84 -15.51
C PRO A 181 -5.91 8.15 -15.31
N GLY A 182 -5.05 7.14 -15.47
CA GLY A 182 -3.62 7.23 -15.16
C GLY A 182 -3.26 7.05 -13.68
N GLY A 183 -4.25 6.88 -12.79
CA GLY A 183 -4.03 6.63 -11.37
C GLY A 183 -3.42 5.25 -11.09
N ILE A 184 -2.74 5.12 -9.96
CA ILE A 184 -1.96 3.95 -9.59
C ILE A 184 -2.70 3.12 -8.54
N PHE A 185 -2.78 1.81 -8.76
CA PHE A 185 -3.15 0.83 -7.74
C PHE A 185 -1.90 0.07 -7.29
N GLY A 186 -1.44 0.34 -6.08
CA GLY A 186 -0.26 -0.27 -5.46
C GLY A 186 -0.66 -1.41 -4.52
N VAL A 187 -0.08 -2.58 -4.74
CA VAL A 187 -0.37 -3.80 -3.99
C VAL A 187 0.91 -4.37 -3.39
N VAL A 188 0.91 -4.58 -2.07
CA VAL A 188 1.89 -5.40 -1.36
C VAL A 188 1.15 -6.52 -0.64
N GLU A 189 1.43 -7.79 -0.99
CA GLU A 189 0.71 -8.93 -0.43
C GLU A 189 1.63 -10.14 -0.22
N HIS A 190 1.30 -10.99 0.75
CA HIS A 190 1.93 -12.28 0.99
C HIS A 190 1.86 -13.14 -0.26
N ARG A 191 3.01 -13.49 -0.84
CA ARG A 191 3.11 -14.14 -2.13
C ARG A 191 3.03 -15.66 -2.03
N ALA A 192 1.94 -16.24 -2.53
CA ALA A 192 1.82 -17.68 -2.68
C ALA A 192 2.76 -18.25 -3.75
N PRO A 193 3.20 -19.50 -3.62
CA PRO A 193 3.80 -20.25 -4.71
C PRO A 193 2.79 -20.42 -5.87
N ASP A 194 3.30 -20.62 -7.09
CA ASP A 194 2.46 -20.72 -8.28
C ASP A 194 1.56 -21.97 -8.32
N ASN A 195 1.91 -22.99 -7.56
CA ASN A 195 1.16 -24.26 -7.45
C ASN A 195 0.07 -24.25 -6.37
N PHE A 196 -0.12 -23.14 -5.61
CA PHE A 196 -1.21 -23.08 -4.65
C PHE A 196 -2.55 -22.92 -5.37
N GLU A 197 -3.48 -23.80 -5.00
CA GLU A 197 -4.88 -23.63 -5.35
C GLU A 197 -5.54 -22.52 -4.51
N ILE A 198 -6.71 -22.05 -4.92
CA ILE A 198 -7.44 -20.99 -4.18
C ILE A 198 -7.75 -21.43 -2.74
N SER A 199 -8.02 -22.71 -2.51
CA SER A 199 -8.23 -23.29 -1.17
C SER A 199 -7.00 -23.16 -0.29
N ASP A 200 -5.80 -23.41 -0.84
CA ASP A 200 -4.53 -23.26 -0.13
C ASP A 200 -4.24 -21.81 0.19
N MET A 201 -4.43 -20.92 -0.78
CA MET A 201 -4.27 -19.48 -0.57
C MET A 201 -5.15 -18.98 0.57
N LYS A 202 -6.43 -19.37 0.60
CA LYS A 202 -7.37 -19.01 1.67
C LYS A 202 -6.98 -19.57 3.04
N LYS A 203 -6.45 -20.79 3.07
CA LYS A 203 -6.04 -21.50 4.28
C LYS A 203 -4.73 -20.94 4.84
N GLN A 204 -3.77 -20.70 3.97
CA GLN A 204 -2.40 -20.32 4.35
C GLN A 204 -2.19 -18.81 4.46
N GLY A 205 -3.12 -17.99 3.93
CA GLY A 205 -3.02 -16.52 3.99
C GLY A 205 -2.02 -15.91 3.00
N TYR A 206 -1.73 -16.59 1.90
CA TYR A 206 -0.92 -16.10 0.79
C TYR A 206 -1.79 -15.97 -0.46
N VAL A 207 -1.42 -15.09 -1.39
CA VAL A 207 -2.11 -14.91 -2.67
C VAL A 207 -1.09 -14.94 -3.81
N SER A 208 -1.36 -15.63 -4.91
CA SER A 208 -0.42 -15.72 -6.02
C SER A 208 -0.41 -14.44 -6.86
N GLU A 209 0.76 -14.09 -7.42
CA GLU A 209 0.87 -13.00 -8.39
C GLU A 209 -0.05 -13.22 -9.59
N LYS A 210 -0.10 -14.47 -10.08
CA LYS A 210 -0.93 -14.88 -11.22
C LYS A 210 -2.41 -14.54 -11.00
N LEU A 211 -2.97 -14.92 -9.84
CA LEU A 211 -4.37 -14.61 -9.50
C LEU A 211 -4.59 -13.10 -9.38
N THR A 212 -3.69 -12.40 -8.67
CA THR A 212 -3.77 -10.96 -8.47
C THR A 212 -3.76 -10.20 -9.80
N ILE A 213 -2.82 -10.53 -10.69
CA ILE A 213 -2.71 -9.92 -12.02
C ILE A 213 -3.94 -10.24 -12.88
N LYS A 214 -4.42 -11.49 -12.84
CA LYS A 214 -5.64 -11.90 -13.57
C LYS A 214 -6.84 -11.05 -13.16
N LEU A 215 -7.13 -10.98 -11.87
CA LEU A 215 -8.28 -10.23 -11.36
C LEU A 215 -8.17 -8.73 -11.61
N ALA A 216 -6.96 -8.16 -11.49
CA ALA A 216 -6.72 -6.76 -11.82
C ALA A 216 -7.00 -6.46 -13.30
N LYS A 217 -6.53 -7.32 -14.21
CA LYS A 217 -6.81 -7.21 -15.66
C LYS A 217 -8.30 -7.33 -15.99
N GLU A 218 -9.00 -8.25 -15.35
CA GLU A 218 -10.46 -8.43 -15.54
C GLU A 218 -11.26 -7.18 -15.15
N VAL A 219 -10.75 -6.37 -14.22
CA VAL A 219 -11.34 -5.10 -13.80
C VAL A 219 -10.99 -3.94 -14.74
N GLY A 220 -9.94 -4.10 -15.55
CA GLY A 220 -9.46 -3.10 -16.50
C GLY A 220 -8.11 -2.46 -16.16
N PHE A 221 -7.45 -2.89 -15.09
CA PHE A 221 -6.09 -2.45 -14.76
C PHE A 221 -5.05 -3.01 -15.74
N ILE A 222 -3.99 -2.26 -15.97
CA ILE A 222 -2.78 -2.71 -16.67
C ILE A 222 -1.68 -2.88 -15.62
N LEU A 223 -1.03 -4.05 -15.60
CA LEU A 223 0.20 -4.23 -14.83
C LEU A 223 1.29 -3.35 -15.43
N LYS A 224 1.73 -2.36 -14.68
CA LYS A 224 2.79 -1.44 -15.12
C LYS A 224 4.17 -1.96 -14.78
N ASP A 225 4.31 -2.53 -13.58
CA ASP A 225 5.61 -2.96 -13.08
C ASP A 225 5.44 -3.90 -11.87
N LYS A 226 6.48 -4.65 -11.53
CA LYS A 226 6.58 -5.46 -10.32
C LYS A 226 7.97 -5.37 -9.70
N SER A 227 8.08 -5.58 -8.41
CA SER A 227 9.34 -5.45 -7.69
C SER A 227 9.50 -6.52 -6.62
N GLU A 228 10.75 -6.93 -6.42
CA GLU A 228 11.18 -7.84 -5.36
C GLU A 228 11.62 -7.10 -4.07
N ILE A 229 11.34 -5.80 -3.94
CA ILE A 229 11.71 -4.97 -2.77
C ILE A 229 11.28 -5.61 -1.45
N ASN A 230 10.13 -6.27 -1.41
CA ASN A 230 9.56 -6.90 -0.23
C ASN A 230 9.66 -8.44 -0.26
N ALA A 231 10.49 -9.00 -1.12
CA ALA A 231 10.72 -10.44 -1.18
C ALA A 231 11.48 -10.93 0.05
N ASN A 232 11.15 -12.14 0.50
CA ASN A 232 11.92 -12.84 1.53
C ASN A 232 12.11 -14.31 1.13
N PRO A 233 13.27 -14.68 0.58
CA PRO A 233 13.55 -16.07 0.15
C PRO A 233 13.62 -17.07 1.30
N LYS A 234 13.69 -16.62 2.56
CA LYS A 234 13.64 -17.51 3.73
C LYS A 234 12.23 -18.03 4.04
N ASP A 235 11.19 -17.35 3.51
CA ASP A 235 9.81 -17.78 3.70
C ASP A 235 9.49 -18.94 2.76
N SER A 236 9.50 -20.18 3.28
CA SER A 236 9.20 -21.40 2.54
C SER A 236 7.71 -21.61 2.22
N LYS A 237 6.83 -20.87 2.90
CA LYS A 237 5.35 -20.83 2.69
C LYS A 237 4.61 -22.13 3.02
N ASP A 238 5.30 -23.09 3.64
CA ASP A 238 4.76 -24.41 4.07
C ASP A 238 4.55 -24.51 5.59
N HIS A 239 4.36 -23.38 6.23
CA HIS A 239 4.23 -23.28 7.68
C HIS A 239 2.91 -23.87 8.19
N PRO A 240 2.90 -24.56 9.35
CA PRO A 240 1.70 -25.24 9.88
C PRO A 240 0.47 -24.33 10.04
N ASN A 241 0.67 -23.06 10.40
CA ASN A 241 -0.39 -22.06 10.48
C ASN A 241 -0.30 -21.03 9.33
N GLY A 242 0.31 -21.38 8.20
CA GLY A 242 0.51 -20.46 7.08
C GLY A 242 1.31 -19.21 7.48
N VAL A 243 1.00 -18.10 6.84
CA VAL A 243 1.68 -16.81 7.06
C VAL A 243 1.64 -16.35 8.52
N TRP A 244 0.67 -16.79 9.30
CA TRP A 244 0.51 -16.39 10.71
C TRP A 244 1.56 -17.01 11.65
N ASN A 245 2.34 -18.01 11.23
CA ASN A 245 3.52 -18.43 11.96
C ASN A 245 4.61 -17.35 11.98
N LEU A 246 4.67 -16.50 10.96
CA LEU A 246 5.68 -15.47 10.81
C LEU A 246 5.34 -14.18 11.60
N PRO A 247 6.34 -13.33 11.89
CA PRO A 247 6.11 -12.01 12.44
C PRO A 247 5.15 -11.16 11.57
N PRO A 248 4.33 -10.32 12.18
CA PRO A 248 4.26 -10.01 13.61
C PRO A 248 3.37 -10.94 14.42
N THR A 249 2.63 -11.85 13.79
CA THR A 249 1.62 -12.68 14.45
C THR A 249 2.28 -13.71 15.36
N LEU A 250 3.31 -14.41 14.85
CA LEU A 250 4.06 -15.45 15.57
C LEU A 250 3.15 -16.47 16.26
N LYS A 251 2.12 -16.94 15.52
CA LYS A 251 1.24 -18.00 15.99
C LYS A 251 2.01 -19.33 15.90
N VAL A 252 2.59 -19.75 16.99
CA VAL A 252 3.31 -21.00 17.09
C VAL A 252 2.49 -22.05 17.84
N ASN A 253 2.63 -23.32 17.48
CA ASN A 253 2.01 -24.45 18.16
C ASN A 253 2.87 -24.95 19.32
N ASP A 254 4.18 -24.79 19.24
CA ASP A 254 5.16 -25.06 20.30
C ASP A 254 6.11 -23.85 20.39
N ASP A 255 6.37 -23.37 21.60
CA ASP A 255 7.26 -22.24 21.84
C ASP A 255 8.69 -22.51 21.36
N LYS A 256 9.11 -23.76 21.25
CA LYS A 256 10.41 -24.18 20.69
C LYS A 256 10.59 -23.77 19.24
N ASP A 257 9.49 -23.63 18.48
CA ASP A 257 9.51 -23.21 17.08
C ASP A 257 9.57 -21.68 16.92
N ARG A 258 9.41 -20.91 17.99
CA ARG A 258 9.33 -19.47 17.95
C ARG A 258 10.56 -18.81 17.31
N ASP A 259 11.74 -19.24 17.73
CA ASP A 259 13.01 -18.69 17.22
C ASP A 259 13.22 -19.02 15.74
N LYS A 260 12.76 -20.19 15.28
CA LYS A 260 12.75 -20.56 13.86
C LYS A 260 12.00 -19.51 13.04
N PHE A 261 10.78 -19.15 13.44
CA PHE A 261 9.95 -18.20 12.71
C PHE A 261 10.45 -16.76 12.85
N LEU A 262 11.03 -16.39 14.00
CA LEU A 262 11.69 -15.09 14.16
C LEU A 262 12.90 -14.93 13.23
N ASN A 263 13.68 -16.00 13.01
CA ASN A 263 14.85 -16.00 12.12
C ASN A 263 14.48 -15.91 10.63
N ILE A 264 13.28 -16.38 10.24
CA ILE A 264 12.73 -16.15 8.91
C ILE A 264 12.42 -14.67 8.72
N GLY A 265 11.83 -14.04 9.73
CA GLY A 265 11.35 -12.66 9.65
C GLY A 265 9.94 -12.56 9.10
N GLU A 266 9.56 -11.38 8.57
CA GLU A 266 8.25 -11.23 7.92
C GLU A 266 8.20 -12.01 6.60
N SER A 267 6.98 -12.35 6.17
CA SER A 267 6.72 -13.16 4.96
C SER A 267 7.32 -12.59 3.69
N ASP A 268 7.51 -13.48 2.72
CA ASP A 268 7.74 -13.10 1.33
C ASP A 268 6.53 -12.37 0.75
N ARG A 269 6.76 -11.23 0.08
CA ARG A 269 5.68 -10.39 -0.44
C ARG A 269 5.95 -9.92 -1.85
N MET A 270 4.96 -10.12 -2.73
CA MET A 270 4.91 -9.46 -4.03
C MET A 270 4.66 -7.96 -3.84
N THR A 271 5.22 -7.16 -4.74
CA THR A 271 4.98 -5.72 -4.84
C THR A 271 4.62 -5.40 -6.27
N LEU A 272 3.34 -5.07 -6.52
CA LEU A 272 2.77 -4.91 -7.86
C LEU A 272 2.23 -3.50 -8.05
N LYS A 273 2.58 -2.88 -9.17
CA LYS A 273 2.09 -1.56 -9.57
C LYS A 273 1.20 -1.69 -10.79
N PHE A 274 -0.08 -1.40 -10.60
CA PHE A 274 -1.06 -1.33 -11.68
C PHE A 274 -1.41 0.11 -12.00
N ILE A 275 -1.87 0.35 -13.22
CA ILE A 275 -2.34 1.65 -13.68
C ILE A 275 -3.75 1.52 -14.25
N LYS A 276 -4.63 2.49 -13.93
CA LYS A 276 -5.87 2.69 -14.67
C LYS A 276 -5.54 3.35 -16.00
N PRO A 277 -5.92 2.79 -17.16
CA PRO A 277 -5.67 3.41 -18.46
C PRO A 277 -6.14 4.87 -18.53
N LYS A 278 -5.46 5.68 -19.36
CA LYS A 278 -5.86 7.07 -19.61
C LYS A 278 -6.96 7.20 -20.64
N ASN A 279 -7.18 6.10 -21.37
CA ASN A 279 -7.98 5.97 -22.61
C ASN A 279 -7.59 6.84 -23.75
#